data_a89966be65842820124d72607f484c08
#
_entry.id   a89966be65842820124d72607f484c08
#
_cell.length_a   1.000
_cell.length_b   1.000
_cell.length_c   1.000
_cell.angle_alpha   90.00
_cell.angle_beta   90.00
_cell.angle_gamma   90.00
#
_symmetry.space_group_name_H-M   'P 1'
#
loop_
_entity.id
_entity.type
_entity.pdbx_description
1 polymer ?
#
loop_
_entity_poly.entity_id
_entity_poly.type
_entity_poly.pdbx_seq_one_letter_code
_entity_poly.pdbx_strand_id
1 'polypeptide(L)'
;MSALTVAFSFASCEGSGDDPVAKVELSTTISQIPEGIISFDQENGILTVDKSGVMTSAISFVDDKGGDLGDYKFKTKVPAADKMWCMASCSKARLSLSVAKNTTANPRQTTIDVTAYLNDTEVDTYTITVMQNGESGGETVDPTPGTETGAAITQFLIPGQISSVINYPTITITMPEGTDVTALKPVIVVTEGSTVTPGSGVAADFTDAVRYQVINEKANDSKTYFAVVTTNSTGGGGTTPGTGKETNPNFKPFDMVTVGAGSFILGKQPSEYYSTVKNIKDEKNSHKVSISAFEIGRYEVTQREFLQVMGYNPSNDKSNDLYPVSKVTLYEAMNYCNKLSEQKGYTPVYTFSNTKWDRETGKELLEATVTRNKEANGYRLPTNAEYEYAAKGGPENEKYPFYYAGSDNLDEVGWFEDNSKIGEEEHVHVVGLKKPNALGLYDLSGNIEEMTGEWYISLDYASDAEETDPWGPETPRDMTEQLVITRGGCYSTYTHNCAVKTWRIQNGNCKTNQSIGSGPVVYDIMGFRVVRSLK
;
A
#
# COMPACT_ATOMS: atom_id res chain seq x y z
N MET A 1 -24.28 8.44 32.92
CA MET A 1 -23.59 9.72 32.79
C MET A 1 -22.43 9.69 33.79
N SER A 2 -21.25 9.31 33.37
CA SER A 2 -20.02 9.47 34.15
C SER A 2 -19.06 10.26 33.29
N ALA A 3 -18.74 11.46 33.73
CA ALA A 3 -17.67 12.25 33.16
C ALA A 3 -16.35 11.53 33.52
N LEU A 4 -15.60 11.09 32.54
CA LEU A 4 -14.26 10.57 32.73
C LEU A 4 -13.30 11.75 32.60
N THR A 5 -12.65 12.12 33.68
CA THR A 5 -11.65 13.19 33.73
C THR A 5 -10.28 12.53 33.58
N VAL A 6 -9.50 12.92 32.57
CA VAL A 6 -8.13 12.44 32.36
C VAL A 6 -7.19 13.62 32.44
N ALA A 7 -6.22 13.54 33.38
CA ALA A 7 -5.21 14.56 33.65
C ALA A 7 -3.91 14.23 32.92
N PHE A 8 -3.34 15.19 32.22
CA PHE A 8 -1.99 15.10 31.63
C PHE A 8 -0.97 15.83 32.53
N SER A 9 0.10 15.12 32.91
CA SER A 9 1.20 15.72 33.67
C SER A 9 2.39 16.06 32.76
N PHE A 10 2.79 17.33 32.69
CA PHE A 10 4.05 17.75 32.08
C PHE A 10 5.09 18.08 33.15
N ALA A 11 6.34 17.63 32.89
CA ALA A 11 7.46 17.85 33.81
C ALA A 11 7.88 19.33 33.84
N SER A 12 8.00 19.89 35.06
CA SER A 12 8.41 21.25 35.30
C SER A 12 9.94 21.41 35.34
N CYS A 13 10.47 22.50 34.73
CA CYS A 13 11.77 23.07 35.07
C CYS A 13 11.61 24.08 36.20
N GLU A 14 12.35 23.91 37.30
CA GLU A 14 12.40 24.82 38.43
C GLU A 14 13.20 26.10 38.11
N GLY A 15 12.65 27.25 38.46
CA GLY A 15 13.31 28.56 38.47
C GLY A 15 12.60 29.55 39.36
N SER A 16 13.17 29.76 40.53
CA SER A 16 13.09 30.86 41.52
C SER A 16 11.98 31.92 41.52
N GLY A 17 11.14 31.86 42.53
CA GLY A 17 10.68 33.02 43.32
C GLY A 17 9.62 33.92 42.73
N ASP A 18 8.35 33.47 42.75
CA ASP A 18 7.13 34.23 43.01
C ASP A 18 6.04 33.20 43.33
N ASP A 19 5.04 33.54 44.16
CA ASP A 19 3.99 32.60 44.55
C ASP A 19 3.45 31.84 43.37
N PRO A 20 3.37 30.49 43.37
CA PRO A 20 2.93 29.74 42.22
C PRO A 20 1.47 30.07 41.95
N VAL A 21 1.20 30.73 40.84
CA VAL A 21 -0.14 30.75 40.24
C VAL A 21 -0.54 29.28 40.08
N ALA A 22 -1.61 28.86 40.73
CA ALA A 22 -2.07 27.47 40.70
C ALA A 22 -2.22 27.05 39.24
N LYS A 23 -1.44 26.06 38.84
CA LYS A 23 -1.45 25.52 37.47
C LYS A 23 -2.81 24.89 37.27
N VAL A 24 -3.59 25.43 36.35
CA VAL A 24 -4.87 24.87 35.93
C VAL A 24 -4.62 24.08 34.66
N GLU A 25 -5.00 22.81 34.64
CA GLU A 25 -5.02 22.02 33.43
C GLU A 25 -6.41 22.14 32.81
N LEU A 26 -6.47 22.56 31.53
CA LEU A 26 -7.73 22.67 30.79
C LEU A 26 -8.20 21.32 30.34
N SER A 27 -9.48 21.04 30.54
CA SER A 27 -10.18 19.93 29.90
C SER A 27 -11.46 20.43 29.20
N THR A 28 -12.10 19.58 28.41
CA THR A 28 -13.29 19.95 27.65
C THR A 28 -14.48 19.11 28.03
N THR A 29 -15.67 19.70 27.93
CA THR A 29 -16.95 19.02 28.09
C THR A 29 -17.86 19.33 26.91
N ILE A 30 -18.66 18.36 26.48
CA ILE A 30 -19.73 18.55 25.51
C ILE A 30 -20.99 17.90 26.05
N SER A 31 -22.06 18.68 26.17
CA SER A 31 -23.32 18.21 26.76
C SER A 31 -24.17 17.42 25.77
N GLN A 32 -24.06 17.73 24.49
CA GLN A 32 -24.75 17.06 23.38
C GLN A 32 -23.93 17.29 22.12
N ILE A 33 -23.73 16.26 21.31
CA ILE A 33 -23.04 16.37 20.02
C ILE A 33 -23.99 17.07 19.03
N PRO A 34 -23.65 18.28 18.53
CA PRO A 34 -24.48 19.00 17.59
C PRO A 34 -24.49 18.32 16.21
N GLU A 35 -25.55 18.59 15.42
CA GLU A 35 -25.59 18.24 14.01
C GLU A 35 -24.37 18.84 13.27
N GLY A 36 -23.73 18.04 12.43
CA GLY A 36 -22.48 18.42 11.73
C GLY A 36 -21.20 18.04 12.47
N ILE A 37 -21.25 17.67 13.76
CA ILE A 37 -20.14 17.03 14.46
C ILE A 37 -20.36 15.52 14.45
N ILE A 38 -19.39 14.79 13.89
CA ILE A 38 -19.43 13.33 13.82
C ILE A 38 -18.94 12.74 15.14
N SER A 39 -17.81 13.25 15.66
CA SER A 39 -17.24 12.80 16.92
C SER A 39 -16.39 13.89 17.57
N PHE A 40 -16.24 13.83 18.87
CA PHE A 40 -15.27 14.62 19.63
C PHE A 40 -14.55 13.72 20.64
N ASP A 41 -13.29 13.43 20.35
CA ASP A 41 -12.38 12.76 21.26
C ASP A 41 -11.80 13.80 22.22
N GLN A 42 -12.39 13.90 23.40
CA GLN A 42 -12.04 14.89 24.41
C GLN A 42 -10.66 14.62 25.04
N GLU A 43 -10.22 13.38 25.08
CA GLU A 43 -8.93 12.98 25.63
C GLU A 43 -7.78 13.46 24.76
N ASN A 44 -7.93 13.34 23.43
CA ASN A 44 -6.90 13.72 22.46
C ASN A 44 -7.17 15.08 21.79
N GLY A 45 -8.27 15.76 22.13
CA GLY A 45 -8.64 17.04 21.54
C GLY A 45 -8.99 16.97 20.06
N ILE A 46 -9.56 15.85 19.57
CA ILE A 46 -9.84 15.65 18.14
C ILE A 46 -11.33 15.78 17.87
N LEU A 47 -11.71 16.79 17.07
CA LEU A 47 -13.07 17.08 16.65
C LEU A 47 -13.24 16.73 15.16
N THR A 48 -14.09 15.74 14.88
CA THR A 48 -14.42 15.36 13.51
C THR A 48 -15.75 16.02 13.09
N VAL A 49 -15.71 16.72 11.96
CA VAL A 49 -16.84 17.49 11.41
C VAL A 49 -17.24 16.90 10.05
N ASP A 50 -18.55 16.80 9.82
CA ASP A 50 -19.11 16.40 8.53
C ASP A 50 -18.73 17.39 7.41
N LYS A 51 -18.77 16.92 6.16
CA LYS A 51 -18.52 17.76 4.97
C LYS A 51 -19.44 18.98 4.88
N SER A 52 -20.65 18.90 5.42
CA SER A 52 -21.61 20.01 5.46
C SER A 52 -21.17 21.18 6.32
N GLY A 53 -20.16 20.97 7.18
CA GLY A 53 -19.68 21.95 8.16
C GLY A 53 -20.52 21.97 9.43
N VAL A 54 -20.14 22.84 10.36
CA VAL A 54 -20.85 23.01 11.64
C VAL A 54 -20.74 24.45 12.15
N MET A 55 -21.76 24.90 12.84
CA MET A 55 -21.69 26.07 13.69
C MET A 55 -22.20 25.68 15.08
N THR A 56 -21.35 25.78 16.09
CA THR A 56 -21.70 25.30 17.43
C THR A 56 -21.03 26.11 18.53
N SER A 57 -21.62 26.10 19.71
CA SER A 57 -21.05 26.58 20.96
C SER A 57 -21.25 25.54 22.07
N ALA A 58 -21.32 24.26 21.72
CA ALA A 58 -21.59 23.17 22.65
C ALA A 58 -20.35 22.71 23.44
N ILE A 59 -19.14 23.09 23.00
CA ILE A 59 -17.89 22.73 23.66
C ILE A 59 -17.58 23.75 24.75
N SER A 60 -17.38 23.29 25.97
CA SER A 60 -17.00 24.14 27.12
C SER A 60 -15.71 23.64 27.72
N PHE A 61 -14.91 24.56 28.28
CA PHE A 61 -13.69 24.25 29.03
C PHE A 61 -14.01 24.24 30.54
N VAL A 62 -13.35 23.35 31.24
CA VAL A 62 -13.37 23.19 32.69
C VAL A 62 -11.95 22.96 33.18
N ASP A 63 -11.71 23.13 34.45
CA ASP A 63 -10.45 22.71 35.07
C ASP A 63 -10.38 21.16 35.17
N ASP A 64 -9.24 20.64 35.57
CA ASP A 64 -8.98 19.20 35.77
C ASP A 64 -9.93 18.53 36.81
N LYS A 65 -10.65 19.35 37.61
CA LYS A 65 -11.63 18.91 38.62
C LYS A 65 -13.08 19.15 38.19
N GLY A 66 -13.29 19.66 36.97
CA GLY A 66 -14.62 20.00 36.45
C GLY A 66 -15.18 21.32 36.96
N GLY A 67 -14.33 22.19 37.52
CA GLY A 67 -14.70 23.50 38.06
C GLY A 67 -14.92 24.58 37.01
N ASP A 68 -15.67 25.61 37.37
CA ASP A 68 -15.97 26.75 36.51
C ASP A 68 -14.74 27.65 36.35
N LEU A 69 -14.42 28.02 35.13
CA LEU A 69 -13.31 28.90 34.74
C LEU A 69 -13.79 30.35 34.50
N GLY A 70 -14.84 30.80 35.24
CA GLY A 70 -15.49 32.11 35.06
C GLY A 70 -14.57 33.32 35.14
N ASP A 71 -13.48 33.25 35.92
CA ASP A 71 -12.51 34.35 36.12
C ASP A 71 -11.39 34.36 35.08
N TYR A 72 -11.35 33.35 34.17
CA TYR A 72 -10.34 33.24 33.14
C TYR A 72 -10.73 33.97 31.86
N LYS A 73 -9.74 34.61 31.23
CA LYS A 73 -9.84 35.11 29.85
C LYS A 73 -9.30 34.06 28.90
N PHE A 74 -9.93 33.94 27.74
CA PHE A 74 -9.54 32.98 26.71
C PHE A 74 -9.15 33.68 25.40
N LYS A 75 -8.11 33.19 24.76
CA LYS A 75 -7.74 33.55 23.39
C LYS A 75 -7.73 32.30 22.54
N THR A 76 -8.18 32.45 21.30
CA THR A 76 -8.14 31.37 20.30
C THR A 76 -7.20 31.75 19.18
N LYS A 77 -6.47 30.74 18.68
CA LYS A 77 -5.61 30.90 17.51
C LYS A 77 -5.91 29.78 16.53
N VAL A 78 -6.25 30.15 15.30
CA VAL A 78 -6.38 29.26 14.14
C VAL A 78 -5.32 29.70 13.13
N PRO A 79 -4.58 28.78 12.48
CA PRO A 79 -3.63 29.11 11.43
C PRO A 79 -4.22 30.04 10.38
N ALA A 80 -3.46 31.01 9.91
CA ALA A 80 -3.97 32.05 9.01
C ALA A 80 -4.52 31.51 7.70
N ALA A 81 -3.94 30.44 7.17
CA ALA A 81 -4.37 29.75 5.96
C ALA A 81 -5.77 29.10 6.10
N ASP A 82 -6.15 28.72 7.31
CA ASP A 82 -7.35 27.95 7.58
C ASP A 82 -8.55 28.80 8.03
N LYS A 83 -8.31 30.09 8.34
CA LYS A 83 -9.35 31.02 8.79
C LYS A 83 -10.49 31.23 7.78
N MET A 84 -10.27 30.89 6.52
CA MET A 84 -11.32 30.98 5.50
C MET A 84 -12.41 29.92 5.68
N TRP A 85 -12.10 28.80 6.32
CA TRP A 85 -13.04 27.70 6.48
C TRP A 85 -13.25 27.24 7.92
N CYS A 86 -12.34 27.58 8.84
CA CYS A 86 -12.47 27.28 10.27
C CYS A 86 -12.24 28.56 11.09
N MET A 87 -13.24 28.98 11.82
CA MET A 87 -13.18 30.12 12.74
C MET A 87 -13.55 29.69 14.14
N ALA A 88 -12.81 30.16 15.12
CA ALA A 88 -13.06 29.86 16.51
C ALA A 88 -12.89 31.09 17.39
N SER A 89 -13.73 31.21 18.41
CA SER A 89 -13.59 32.16 19.50
C SER A 89 -14.03 31.51 20.80
N CYS A 90 -13.39 31.88 21.91
CA CYS A 90 -13.75 31.36 23.23
C CYS A 90 -14.09 32.51 24.17
N SER A 91 -15.23 32.43 24.83
CA SER A 91 -15.69 33.41 25.81
C SER A 91 -16.38 32.70 26.97
N LYS A 92 -16.04 33.09 28.20
CA LYS A 92 -16.58 32.45 29.41
C LYS A 92 -16.44 30.91 29.33
N ALA A 93 -15.25 30.45 29.03
CA ALA A 93 -14.92 29.03 28.86
C ALA A 93 -15.76 28.26 27.85
N ARG A 94 -16.48 28.94 26.94
CA ARG A 94 -17.28 28.31 25.90
C ARG A 94 -16.70 28.61 24.52
N LEU A 95 -16.42 27.56 23.75
CA LEU A 95 -15.91 27.67 22.40
C LEU A 95 -17.06 27.86 21.41
N SER A 96 -17.03 28.97 20.68
CA SER A 96 -17.86 29.17 19.49
C SER A 96 -17.02 28.77 18.26
N LEU A 97 -17.48 27.75 17.55
CA LEU A 97 -16.81 27.16 16.40
C LEU A 97 -17.69 27.27 15.16
N SER A 98 -17.11 27.73 14.07
CA SER A 98 -17.73 27.71 12.74
C SER A 98 -16.78 27.04 11.74
N VAL A 99 -17.21 25.93 11.16
CA VAL A 99 -16.51 25.20 10.11
C VAL A 99 -17.37 25.26 8.85
N ALA A 100 -16.85 25.88 7.80
CA ALA A 100 -17.57 26.00 6.54
C ALA A 100 -17.65 24.65 5.81
N LYS A 101 -18.67 24.51 4.94
CA LYS A 101 -18.81 23.34 4.08
C LYS A 101 -17.50 23.05 3.31
N ASN A 102 -17.08 21.79 3.27
CA ASN A 102 -15.99 21.35 2.42
C ASN A 102 -16.55 20.85 1.08
N THR A 103 -16.32 21.63 0.03
CA THR A 103 -16.78 21.33 -1.34
C THR A 103 -15.69 20.65 -2.19
N THR A 104 -14.56 20.30 -1.58
CA THR A 104 -13.48 19.59 -2.26
C THR A 104 -13.60 18.08 -2.04
N ALA A 105 -13.05 17.29 -2.94
CA ALA A 105 -13.00 15.83 -2.79
C ALA A 105 -12.14 15.38 -1.59
N ASN A 106 -11.17 16.21 -1.19
CA ASN A 106 -10.22 15.88 -0.14
C ASN A 106 -10.68 16.32 1.25
N PRO A 107 -10.48 15.53 2.29
CA PRO A 107 -10.63 15.97 3.67
C PRO A 107 -9.62 17.09 3.97
N ARG A 108 -9.93 17.90 4.97
CA ARG A 108 -9.05 18.97 5.45
C ARG A 108 -9.04 19.01 6.97
N GLN A 109 -7.98 19.60 7.52
CA GLN A 109 -7.81 19.74 8.96
C GLN A 109 -7.15 21.07 9.32
N THR A 110 -7.35 21.48 10.57
CA THR A 110 -6.64 22.60 11.19
C THR A 110 -6.57 22.38 12.70
N THR A 111 -5.80 23.22 13.38
CA THR A 111 -5.75 23.25 14.84
C THR A 111 -6.35 24.54 15.38
N ILE A 112 -6.95 24.46 16.56
CA ILE A 112 -7.43 25.59 17.34
C ILE A 112 -6.73 25.54 18.68
N ASP A 113 -5.78 26.45 18.92
CA ASP A 113 -5.22 26.62 20.23
C ASP A 113 -6.15 27.52 21.04
N VAL A 114 -6.56 27.06 22.21
CA VAL A 114 -7.37 27.81 23.18
C VAL A 114 -6.54 28.02 24.44
N THR A 115 -6.04 29.24 24.61
CA THR A 115 -5.18 29.61 25.71
C THR A 115 -5.97 30.33 26.77
N ALA A 116 -5.87 29.86 28.03
CA ALA A 116 -6.45 30.50 29.21
C ALA A 116 -5.46 31.45 29.89
N TYR A 117 -5.96 32.58 30.35
CA TYR A 117 -5.20 33.60 31.06
C TYR A 117 -5.88 33.94 32.36
N LEU A 118 -5.12 33.98 33.45
CA LEU A 118 -5.53 34.50 34.75
C LEU A 118 -4.68 35.74 35.07
N ASN A 119 -5.32 36.87 35.31
CA ASN A 119 -4.63 38.16 35.54
C ASN A 119 -3.60 38.51 34.46
N ASP A 120 -3.97 38.25 33.17
CA ASP A 120 -3.15 38.45 31.98
C ASP A 120 -1.89 37.54 31.89
N THR A 121 -1.75 36.59 32.79
CA THR A 121 -0.71 35.54 32.74
C THR A 121 -1.30 34.30 32.08
N GLU A 122 -0.57 33.72 31.11
CA GLU A 122 -0.92 32.44 30.46
C GLU A 122 -0.80 31.32 31.50
N VAL A 123 -1.85 30.52 31.65
CA VAL A 123 -1.89 29.41 32.61
C VAL A 123 -1.90 28.04 31.94
N ASP A 124 -2.57 27.92 30.80
CA ASP A 124 -2.58 26.69 30.01
C ASP A 124 -3.10 26.93 28.59
N THR A 125 -2.75 26.01 27.65
CA THR A 125 -3.26 25.99 26.29
C THR A 125 -3.74 24.61 25.94
N TYR A 126 -5.02 24.51 25.53
CA TYR A 126 -5.62 23.29 25.00
C TYR A 126 -5.74 23.38 23.49
N THR A 127 -5.23 22.37 22.77
CA THR A 127 -5.29 22.33 21.31
C THR A 127 -6.39 21.37 20.84
N ILE A 128 -7.31 21.89 20.02
CA ILE A 128 -8.32 21.09 19.33
C ILE A 128 -7.91 20.92 17.88
N THR A 129 -7.74 19.69 17.45
CA THR A 129 -7.58 19.35 16.02
C THR A 129 -8.95 19.18 15.39
N VAL A 130 -9.31 20.05 14.45
CA VAL A 130 -10.56 19.97 13.69
C VAL A 130 -10.29 19.26 12.37
N MET A 131 -10.94 18.14 12.17
CA MET A 131 -10.89 17.33 10.95
C MET A 131 -12.23 17.38 10.25
N GLN A 132 -12.24 17.63 8.93
CA GLN A 132 -13.47 17.71 8.14
C GLN A 132 -13.37 16.87 6.88
N ASN A 133 -14.38 16.05 6.64
CA ASN A 133 -14.48 15.21 5.43
C ASN A 133 -14.61 16.06 4.16
N GLY A 134 -14.13 15.52 3.02
CA GLY A 134 -14.33 16.07 1.69
C GLY A 134 -15.57 15.51 0.98
N GLU A 135 -15.97 16.14 -0.13
CA GLU A 135 -16.94 15.54 -1.04
C GLU A 135 -16.22 14.49 -1.88
N SER A 136 -16.59 13.22 -1.75
CA SER A 136 -16.10 12.15 -2.64
C SER A 136 -16.58 12.45 -4.07
N GLY A 137 -15.68 12.71 -4.98
CA GLY A 137 -15.98 12.74 -6.40
C GLY A 137 -16.17 11.32 -6.92
N GLY A 138 -17.39 10.90 -7.15
CA GLY A 138 -17.74 9.61 -7.77
C GLY A 138 -19.03 9.08 -7.18
N GLU A 139 -20.05 9.00 -8.02
CA GLU A 139 -21.41 8.49 -7.87
C GLU A 139 -21.99 8.40 -6.44
N THR A 140 -23.02 9.16 -6.26
CA THR A 140 -23.93 9.20 -5.14
C THR A 140 -24.38 7.81 -4.71
N VAL A 141 -23.72 7.25 -3.70
CA VAL A 141 -24.47 6.48 -2.72
C VAL A 141 -24.78 7.48 -1.62
N ASP A 142 -26.03 7.97 -1.63
CA ASP A 142 -26.64 8.68 -0.53
C ASP A 142 -26.42 7.87 0.76
N PRO A 143 -25.60 8.32 1.73
CA PRO A 143 -25.67 7.73 3.04
C PRO A 143 -26.82 8.43 3.78
N THR A 144 -28.05 8.14 3.37
CA THR A 144 -29.10 8.05 4.35
C THR A 144 -28.56 7.13 5.43
N PRO A 145 -28.70 7.42 6.76
CA PRO A 145 -28.33 6.46 7.79
C PRO A 145 -29.32 5.29 7.69
N GLY A 146 -29.15 4.50 6.68
CA GLY A 146 -29.76 3.24 6.36
C GLY A 146 -28.74 2.18 6.68
N THR A 147 -28.76 1.71 7.94
CA THR A 147 -28.53 0.34 8.32
C THR A 147 -27.55 -0.45 7.42
N GLU A 148 -26.26 -0.09 7.39
CA GLU A 148 -25.27 -1.13 7.21
C GLU A 148 -25.34 -2.01 8.45
N THR A 149 -26.02 -3.16 8.33
CA THR A 149 -26.30 -4.09 9.43
C THR A 149 -25.12 -5.02 9.69
N GLY A 150 -23.88 -4.63 9.35
CA GLY A 150 -22.70 -5.45 9.45
C GLY A 150 -21.50 -4.74 10.08
N ALA A 151 -20.42 -5.49 10.27
CA ALA A 151 -19.15 -4.97 10.78
C ALA A 151 -18.46 -4.09 9.71
N ALA A 152 -18.24 -2.79 9.96
CA ALA A 152 -17.47 -1.95 9.04
C ALA A 152 -16.75 -0.83 9.76
N ILE A 153 -15.57 -0.43 9.25
CA ILE A 153 -14.94 0.86 9.54
C ILE A 153 -15.53 1.89 8.60
N THR A 154 -16.18 2.90 9.15
CA THR A 154 -16.80 3.98 8.40
C THR A 154 -15.92 5.22 8.30
N GLN A 155 -14.97 5.38 9.24
CA GLN A 155 -13.92 6.39 9.19
C GLN A 155 -12.63 5.88 9.80
N PHE A 156 -11.52 6.33 9.22
CA PHE A 156 -10.18 6.07 9.71
C PHE A 156 -9.32 7.31 9.50
N LEU A 157 -8.97 7.98 10.59
CA LEU A 157 -8.31 9.27 10.53
C LEU A 157 -7.07 9.25 11.42
N ILE A 158 -5.96 9.76 10.91
CA ILE A 158 -4.72 9.96 11.69
C ILE A 158 -4.43 11.46 11.76
N PRO A 159 -4.25 12.05 12.97
CA PRO A 159 -3.90 13.44 13.09
C PRO A 159 -2.70 13.82 12.23
N GLY A 160 -2.82 14.87 11.43
CA GLY A 160 -1.78 15.30 10.51
C GLY A 160 -1.86 14.67 9.11
N GLN A 161 -2.78 13.75 8.84
CA GLN A 161 -2.92 13.15 7.51
C GLN A 161 -3.30 14.16 6.42
N ILE A 162 -2.81 13.89 5.20
CA ILE A 162 -3.20 14.62 3.99
C ILE A 162 -4.50 14.04 3.42
N SER A 163 -4.62 12.71 3.43
CA SER A 163 -5.82 12.01 2.95
C SER A 163 -6.01 10.66 3.65
N SER A 164 -7.25 10.17 3.65
CA SER A 164 -7.59 8.81 4.04
C SER A 164 -8.70 8.28 3.13
N VAL A 165 -8.51 7.08 2.59
CA VAL A 165 -9.46 6.41 1.71
C VAL A 165 -9.71 5.01 2.25
N ILE A 166 -10.98 4.67 2.48
CA ILE A 166 -11.40 3.34 2.94
C ILE A 166 -11.97 2.59 1.75
N ASN A 167 -11.19 1.64 1.22
CA ASN A 167 -11.62 0.69 0.19
C ASN A 167 -11.42 -0.71 0.76
N TYR A 168 -12.48 -1.30 1.35
CA TYR A 168 -12.37 -2.61 1.98
C TYR A 168 -11.68 -3.64 1.06
N PRO A 169 -10.70 -4.40 1.54
CA PRO A 169 -10.21 -4.49 2.92
C PRO A 169 -9.09 -3.49 3.28
N THR A 170 -8.74 -2.56 2.41
CA THR A 170 -7.61 -1.63 2.61
C THR A 170 -8.08 -0.25 3.02
N ILE A 171 -7.33 0.36 3.95
CA ILE A 171 -7.43 1.77 4.31
C ILE A 171 -6.10 2.41 3.94
N THR A 172 -6.11 3.34 3.00
CA THR A 172 -4.90 4.06 2.58
C THR A 172 -4.89 5.45 3.21
N ILE A 173 -3.84 5.77 3.96
CA ILE A 173 -3.65 7.04 4.62
C ILE A 173 -2.38 7.69 4.07
N THR A 174 -2.46 8.97 3.66
CA THR A 174 -1.31 9.75 3.24
C THR A 174 -0.95 10.75 4.33
N MET A 175 0.28 10.69 4.81
CA MET A 175 0.85 11.60 5.81
C MET A 175 1.84 12.58 5.15
N PRO A 176 2.13 13.75 5.77
CA PRO A 176 3.20 14.63 5.33
C PRO A 176 4.56 13.93 5.32
N GLU A 177 5.46 14.39 4.45
CA GLU A 177 6.86 13.95 4.43
C GLU A 177 7.53 14.14 5.79
N GLY A 178 8.32 13.14 6.21
CA GLY A 178 9.03 13.16 7.49
C GLY A 178 8.17 12.86 8.71
N THR A 179 6.90 12.49 8.52
CA THR A 179 6.06 12.01 9.63
C THR A 179 6.64 10.73 10.23
N ASP A 180 6.85 10.71 11.55
CA ASP A 180 7.16 9.48 12.26
C ASP A 180 5.90 8.59 12.32
N VAL A 181 5.96 7.46 11.62
CA VAL A 181 4.83 6.53 11.51
C VAL A 181 4.87 5.40 12.53
N THR A 182 5.86 5.37 13.43
CA THR A 182 6.08 4.25 14.36
C THR A 182 5.13 4.22 15.55
N ALA A 183 4.39 5.32 15.81
CA ALA A 183 3.51 5.44 16.98
C ALA A 183 2.28 6.32 16.70
N LEU A 184 1.68 6.21 15.51
CA LEU A 184 0.50 6.99 15.15
C LEU A 184 -0.75 6.47 15.88
N LYS A 185 -1.63 7.41 16.25
CA LYS A 185 -2.87 7.11 16.98
C LYS A 185 -4.08 7.38 16.06
N PRO A 186 -4.63 6.37 15.38
CA PRO A 186 -5.78 6.59 14.50
C PRO A 186 -7.07 6.77 15.28
N VAL A 187 -7.91 7.67 14.83
CA VAL A 187 -9.32 7.79 15.23
C VAL A 187 -10.15 6.93 14.30
N ILE A 188 -10.85 5.94 14.86
CA ILE A 188 -11.57 4.94 14.08
C ILE A 188 -13.05 4.99 14.47
N VAL A 189 -13.92 5.16 13.47
CA VAL A 189 -15.37 5.05 13.63
C VAL A 189 -15.82 3.77 12.94
N VAL A 190 -16.66 2.99 13.62
CA VAL A 190 -17.23 1.75 13.12
C VAL A 190 -18.76 1.84 13.07
N THR A 191 -19.38 0.94 12.33
CA THR A 191 -20.86 0.79 12.30
C THR A 191 -21.43 0.55 13.69
N GLU A 192 -22.65 0.99 13.93
CA GLU A 192 -23.33 0.84 15.23
C GLU A 192 -23.36 -0.60 15.70
N GLY A 193 -22.98 -0.82 16.95
CA GLY A 193 -22.92 -2.15 17.58
C GLY A 193 -21.66 -2.94 17.21
N SER A 194 -20.73 -2.35 16.46
CA SER A 194 -19.41 -2.97 16.16
C SER A 194 -18.34 -2.55 17.16
N THR A 195 -17.36 -3.41 17.32
CA THR A 195 -16.09 -3.13 18.03
C THR A 195 -14.92 -3.29 17.05
N VAL A 196 -13.82 -2.55 17.28
CA VAL A 196 -12.60 -2.63 16.47
C VAL A 196 -11.39 -2.94 17.35
N THR A 197 -10.50 -3.77 16.87
CA THR A 197 -9.24 -4.13 17.54
C THR A 197 -8.07 -4.06 16.54
N PRO A 198 -6.99 -3.27 16.79
CA PRO A 198 -6.80 -2.32 17.90
C PRO A 198 -7.88 -1.24 17.96
N GLY A 199 -8.15 -0.70 19.15
CA GLY A 199 -9.18 0.33 19.33
C GLY A 199 -8.78 1.70 18.80
N SER A 200 -9.78 2.60 18.67
CA SER A 200 -9.57 4.00 18.36
C SER A 200 -8.64 4.65 19.39
N GLY A 201 -7.70 5.50 18.97
CA GLY A 201 -6.72 6.18 19.83
C GLY A 201 -5.54 5.31 20.29
N VAL A 202 -5.55 4.00 20.05
CA VAL A 202 -4.42 3.13 20.39
C VAL A 202 -3.27 3.38 19.44
N ALA A 203 -2.08 3.66 19.98
CA ALA A 203 -0.88 3.86 19.18
C ALA A 203 -0.51 2.57 18.43
N ALA A 204 -0.19 2.70 17.17
CA ALA A 204 0.25 1.60 16.32
C ALA A 204 1.44 2.03 15.45
N ASP A 205 2.29 1.06 15.14
CA ASP A 205 3.41 1.22 14.22
C ASP A 205 2.92 0.96 12.79
N PHE A 206 2.89 2.02 11.98
CA PHE A 206 2.46 1.98 10.58
C PHE A 206 3.64 1.93 9.61
N THR A 207 4.80 1.51 10.05
CA THR A 207 5.91 1.12 9.15
C THR A 207 5.48 0.00 8.21
N ASP A 208 4.51 -0.82 8.67
CA ASP A 208 3.80 -1.81 7.88
C ASP A 208 2.29 -1.58 7.93
N ALA A 209 1.56 -2.32 7.09
CA ALA A 209 0.10 -2.35 7.18
C ALA A 209 -0.37 -2.84 8.55
N VAL A 210 -1.13 -2.03 9.26
CA VAL A 210 -1.72 -2.40 10.56
C VAL A 210 -3.06 -3.07 10.33
N ARG A 211 -3.21 -4.27 10.92
CA ARG A 211 -4.45 -5.03 10.83
C ARG A 211 -5.45 -4.58 11.88
N TYR A 212 -6.67 -4.24 11.42
CA TYR A 212 -7.83 -3.93 12.27
C TYR A 212 -8.93 -4.97 12.06
N GLN A 213 -9.38 -5.58 13.15
CA GLN A 213 -10.52 -6.49 13.12
C GLN A 213 -11.75 -5.81 13.66
N VAL A 214 -12.82 -5.76 12.87
CA VAL A 214 -14.13 -5.22 13.28
C VAL A 214 -15.08 -6.38 13.46
N ILE A 215 -15.78 -6.39 14.60
CA ILE A 215 -16.76 -7.44 14.95
C ILE A 215 -18.07 -6.75 15.31
N ASN A 216 -19.16 -7.19 14.70
CA ASN A 216 -20.52 -6.85 15.08
C ASN A 216 -21.23 -8.11 15.55
N GLU A 217 -21.28 -8.31 16.86
CA GLU A 217 -21.88 -9.51 17.45
C GLU A 217 -23.38 -9.64 17.15
N LYS A 218 -24.11 -8.48 17.11
CA LYS A 218 -25.54 -8.47 16.83
C LYS A 218 -25.87 -8.89 15.41
N ALA A 219 -25.01 -8.53 14.46
CA ALA A 219 -25.16 -8.90 13.05
C ALA A 219 -24.49 -10.26 12.73
N ASN A 220 -23.77 -10.88 13.67
CA ASN A 220 -22.94 -12.05 13.46
C ASN A 220 -21.98 -11.87 12.26
N ASP A 221 -21.35 -10.70 12.18
CA ASP A 221 -20.47 -10.31 11.08
C ASP A 221 -19.11 -9.83 11.60
N SER A 222 -18.06 -10.12 10.85
CA SER A 222 -16.72 -9.62 11.14
C SER A 222 -15.95 -9.31 9.87
N LYS A 223 -15.20 -8.20 9.88
CA LYS A 223 -14.34 -7.77 8.76
C LYS A 223 -12.93 -7.46 9.25
N THR A 224 -11.95 -7.77 8.43
CA THR A 224 -10.55 -7.40 8.68
C THR A 224 -10.16 -6.30 7.70
N TYR A 225 -9.60 -5.20 8.22
CA TYR A 225 -9.04 -4.10 7.45
C TYR A 225 -7.52 -4.05 7.62
N PHE A 226 -6.84 -3.55 6.59
CA PHE A 226 -5.41 -3.29 6.60
C PHE A 226 -5.18 -1.80 6.33
N ALA A 227 -4.75 -1.07 7.35
CA ALA A 227 -4.45 0.34 7.23
C ALA A 227 -2.98 0.54 6.85
N VAL A 228 -2.76 1.18 5.71
CA VAL A 228 -1.45 1.49 5.15
C VAL A 228 -1.24 3.00 5.23
N VAL A 229 -0.15 3.43 5.86
CA VAL A 229 0.26 4.83 5.88
C VAL A 229 1.39 5.04 4.88
N THR A 230 1.19 6.01 3.98
CA THR A 230 2.22 6.50 3.08
C THR A 230 2.57 7.93 3.45
N THR A 231 3.85 8.30 3.42
CA THR A 231 4.26 9.70 3.60
C THR A 231 4.37 10.37 2.24
N ASN A 232 3.69 11.52 2.09
CA ASN A 232 3.75 12.27 0.85
C ASN A 232 5.07 13.04 0.79
N SER A 233 6.05 12.51 0.06
CA SER A 233 7.07 13.40 -0.48
C SER A 233 6.36 14.32 -1.48
N THR A 234 6.44 15.62 -1.28
CA THR A 234 5.90 16.65 -2.18
C THR A 234 6.61 16.58 -3.53
N GLY A 235 6.17 15.64 -4.36
CA GLY A 235 6.63 15.37 -5.70
C GLY A 235 5.47 14.83 -6.50
N GLY A 236 4.43 15.65 -6.67
CA GLY A 236 3.45 15.44 -7.72
C GLY A 236 4.11 15.58 -9.06
N GLY A 237 3.81 14.69 -9.98
CA GLY A 237 4.12 14.63 -11.40
C GLY A 237 5.15 15.63 -11.95
N GLY A 238 6.28 15.12 -12.38
CA GLY A 238 7.33 15.89 -13.02
C GLY A 238 8.53 16.09 -12.12
N THR A 239 9.30 15.05 -11.88
CA THR A 239 10.60 15.16 -11.24
C THR A 239 11.60 15.78 -12.21
N THR A 240 11.89 17.05 -12.00
CA THR A 240 13.25 17.52 -12.30
C THR A 240 14.19 16.66 -11.43
N PRO A 241 15.22 16.00 -11.97
CA PRO A 241 16.08 15.14 -11.19
C PRO A 241 16.82 15.94 -10.12
N GLY A 242 16.30 15.90 -8.90
CA GLY A 242 17.07 16.28 -7.73
C GLY A 242 18.08 15.17 -7.43
N THR A 243 19.29 15.52 -7.08
CA THR A 243 20.45 14.66 -6.77
C THR A 243 20.26 13.75 -5.55
N GLY A 244 19.03 13.40 -5.16
CA GLY A 244 18.70 12.49 -4.07
C GLY A 244 18.54 11.06 -4.56
N LYS A 245 19.21 10.10 -3.91
CA LYS A 245 19.05 8.67 -4.18
C LYS A 245 17.62 8.23 -3.85
N GLU A 246 16.94 7.54 -4.77
CA GLU A 246 15.63 6.92 -4.50
C GLU A 246 15.72 5.97 -3.30
N THR A 247 14.71 5.96 -2.45
CA THR A 247 14.64 5.08 -1.29
C THR A 247 13.23 4.56 -1.09
N ASN A 248 13.09 3.33 -0.61
CA ASN A 248 11.84 2.79 -0.08
C ASN A 248 12.02 2.54 1.42
N PRO A 249 11.54 3.45 2.29
CA PRO A 249 11.71 3.30 3.74
C PRO A 249 10.95 2.11 4.32
N ASN A 250 9.94 1.60 3.59
CA ASN A 250 9.11 0.46 4.01
C ASN A 250 9.63 -0.89 3.46
N PHE A 251 10.73 -0.87 2.72
CA PHE A 251 11.31 -2.09 2.17
C PHE A 251 11.81 -3.03 3.29
N LYS A 252 11.31 -4.25 3.28
CA LYS A 252 11.82 -5.35 4.12
C LYS A 252 12.34 -6.46 3.22
N PRO A 253 13.59 -6.91 3.40
CA PRO A 253 14.12 -8.02 2.62
C PRO A 253 13.29 -9.30 2.82
N PHE A 254 13.04 -10.00 1.72
CA PHE A 254 12.32 -11.29 1.70
C PHE A 254 10.87 -11.21 2.23
N ASP A 255 10.24 -10.04 2.10
CA ASP A 255 8.85 -9.83 2.53
C ASP A 255 7.88 -10.58 1.61
N MET A 256 7.05 -11.44 2.21
CA MET A 256 6.10 -12.31 1.51
C MET A 256 4.67 -11.96 1.88
N VAL A 257 3.80 -12.00 0.88
CA VAL A 257 2.35 -11.79 1.04
C VAL A 257 1.62 -13.10 0.81
N THR A 258 0.74 -13.48 1.73
CA THR A 258 -0.12 -14.65 1.56
C THR A 258 -1.26 -14.34 0.61
N VAL A 259 -1.38 -15.12 -0.46
CA VAL A 259 -2.50 -15.12 -1.40
C VAL A 259 -3.40 -16.30 -1.08
N GLY A 260 -4.65 -16.04 -0.74
CA GLY A 260 -5.63 -17.09 -0.43
C GLY A 260 -5.99 -17.93 -1.65
N ALA A 261 -6.44 -19.16 -1.42
CA ALA A 261 -6.94 -20.03 -2.49
C ALA A 261 -8.19 -19.43 -3.15
N GLY A 262 -8.39 -19.73 -4.44
CA GLY A 262 -9.58 -19.31 -5.18
C GLY A 262 -9.49 -19.68 -6.65
N SER A 263 -10.39 -19.13 -7.46
CA SER A 263 -10.39 -19.37 -8.89
C SER A 263 -10.62 -18.07 -9.67
N PHE A 264 -10.16 -18.05 -10.90
CA PHE A 264 -10.32 -16.90 -11.80
C PHE A 264 -10.33 -17.37 -13.26
N ILE A 265 -10.60 -16.45 -14.18
CA ILE A 265 -10.44 -16.71 -15.60
C ILE A 265 -9.08 -16.18 -16.04
N LEU A 266 -8.17 -17.08 -16.35
CA LEU A 266 -6.84 -16.77 -16.89
C LEU A 266 -6.99 -16.12 -18.27
N GLY A 267 -6.26 -15.04 -18.54
CA GLY A 267 -6.27 -14.35 -19.83
C GLY A 267 -7.47 -13.43 -20.08
N LYS A 268 -8.49 -13.40 -19.20
CA LYS A 268 -9.67 -12.53 -19.36
C LYS A 268 -9.36 -11.09 -18.95
N GLN A 269 -9.75 -10.14 -19.82
CA GLN A 269 -9.72 -8.69 -19.53
C GLN A 269 -11.11 -8.12 -19.23
N PRO A 270 -11.23 -6.98 -18.54
CA PRO A 270 -12.46 -6.21 -18.45
C PRO A 270 -12.98 -5.82 -19.83
N SER A 271 -14.29 -5.98 -20.06
CA SER A 271 -14.93 -5.86 -21.38
C SER A 271 -14.86 -4.49 -22.05
N GLU A 272 -14.59 -3.42 -21.31
CA GLU A 272 -14.68 -2.05 -21.83
C GLU A 272 -13.46 -1.61 -22.65
N TYR A 273 -12.32 -2.29 -22.54
CA TYR A 273 -11.10 -1.93 -23.26
C TYR A 273 -10.97 -2.52 -24.66
N TYR A 274 -11.81 -3.46 -25.04
CA TYR A 274 -11.76 -4.16 -26.35
C TYR A 274 -12.14 -3.33 -27.57
N SER A 275 -12.73 -2.14 -27.38
CA SER A 275 -13.25 -1.35 -28.51
C SER A 275 -12.16 -0.61 -29.31
N THR A 276 -10.96 -0.45 -28.80
CA THR A 276 -9.91 0.38 -29.42
C THR A 276 -8.72 -0.38 -30.02
N VAL A 277 -8.46 -1.62 -29.57
CA VAL A 277 -7.34 -2.44 -30.08
C VAL A 277 -7.87 -3.67 -30.84
N LYS A 278 -8.18 -3.48 -32.10
CA LYS A 278 -8.85 -4.47 -32.99
C LYS A 278 -8.07 -5.74 -33.33
N ASN A 279 -6.90 -6.01 -32.78
CA ASN A 279 -6.03 -7.11 -33.22
C ASN A 279 -5.63 -8.14 -32.15
N ILE A 280 -6.20 -8.11 -30.96
CA ILE A 280 -5.90 -9.14 -29.95
C ILE A 280 -6.92 -10.26 -30.08
N LYS A 281 -6.50 -11.36 -30.75
CA LYS A 281 -7.29 -12.59 -30.97
C LYS A 281 -7.45 -13.47 -29.71
N ASP A 282 -7.37 -12.91 -28.49
CA ASP A 282 -7.02 -13.69 -27.30
C ASP A 282 -8.19 -14.20 -26.45
N GLU A 283 -9.46 -13.96 -26.84
CA GLU A 283 -10.59 -14.58 -26.11
C GLU A 283 -10.66 -16.11 -26.26
N LYS A 284 -10.01 -16.66 -27.29
CA LYS A 284 -10.03 -18.12 -27.54
C LYS A 284 -9.28 -18.95 -26.50
N ASN A 285 -8.43 -18.32 -25.70
CA ASN A 285 -7.54 -19.03 -24.76
C ASN A 285 -7.84 -18.73 -23.29
N SER A 286 -8.91 -18.00 -22.99
CA SER A 286 -9.28 -17.75 -21.59
C SER A 286 -10.05 -18.96 -21.03
N HIS A 287 -9.57 -19.49 -19.89
CA HIS A 287 -10.19 -20.62 -19.22
C HIS A 287 -10.14 -20.45 -17.71
N LYS A 288 -10.96 -21.21 -17.01
CA LYS A 288 -11.01 -21.15 -15.55
C LYS A 288 -9.84 -21.91 -14.94
N VAL A 289 -9.16 -21.25 -13.99
CA VAL A 289 -8.06 -21.83 -13.22
C VAL A 289 -8.37 -21.71 -11.73
N SER A 290 -8.15 -22.78 -10.99
CA SER A 290 -8.19 -22.83 -9.54
C SER A 290 -6.79 -22.83 -8.98
N ILE A 291 -6.50 -21.94 -8.03
CA ILE A 291 -5.19 -21.75 -7.41
C ILE A 291 -5.29 -22.05 -5.92
N SER A 292 -4.43 -22.91 -5.42
CA SER A 292 -4.20 -23.14 -3.99
C SER A 292 -3.54 -21.94 -3.33
N ALA A 293 -3.67 -21.81 -2.01
CA ALA A 293 -3.03 -20.73 -1.27
C ALA A 293 -1.49 -20.81 -1.39
N PHE A 294 -0.85 -19.67 -1.58
CA PHE A 294 0.60 -19.54 -1.69
C PHE A 294 1.09 -18.21 -1.11
N GLU A 295 2.37 -18.08 -0.89
CA GLU A 295 3.02 -16.81 -0.60
C GLU A 295 3.75 -16.30 -1.83
N ILE A 296 3.77 -14.97 -2.02
CA ILE A 296 4.45 -14.29 -3.11
C ILE A 296 5.27 -13.12 -2.57
N GLY A 297 6.45 -12.87 -3.14
CA GLY A 297 7.25 -11.69 -2.80
C GLY A 297 6.46 -10.41 -2.99
N ARG A 298 6.44 -9.56 -1.96
CA ARG A 298 5.78 -8.25 -2.02
C ARG A 298 6.32 -7.40 -3.16
N TYR A 299 7.59 -7.53 -3.41
CA TYR A 299 8.36 -6.82 -4.43
C TYR A 299 9.02 -7.80 -5.39
N GLU A 300 9.52 -7.31 -6.49
CA GLU A 300 10.54 -7.96 -7.30
C GLU A 300 11.79 -8.23 -6.44
N VAL A 301 12.53 -9.29 -6.72
CA VAL A 301 13.80 -9.56 -6.00
C VAL A 301 14.79 -8.43 -6.27
N THR A 302 15.23 -7.76 -5.22
CA THR A 302 16.15 -6.64 -5.30
C THR A 302 17.60 -7.10 -5.51
N GLN A 303 18.44 -6.20 -6.00
CA GLN A 303 19.90 -6.43 -6.11
C GLN A 303 20.53 -6.75 -4.75
N ARG A 304 20.03 -6.12 -3.66
CA ARG A 304 20.42 -6.39 -2.27
C ARG A 304 20.15 -7.83 -1.89
N GLU A 305 18.91 -8.30 -2.09
CA GLU A 305 18.52 -9.67 -1.75
C GLU A 305 19.26 -10.70 -2.60
N PHE A 306 19.41 -10.43 -3.90
CA PHE A 306 20.15 -11.32 -4.78
C PHE A 306 21.62 -11.44 -4.36
N LEU A 307 22.28 -10.32 -4.06
CA LEU A 307 23.65 -10.30 -3.54
C LEU A 307 23.78 -11.08 -2.23
N GLN A 308 22.81 -10.91 -1.31
CA GLN A 308 22.81 -11.60 -0.02
C GLN A 308 22.70 -13.12 -0.17
N VAL A 309 21.91 -13.61 -1.12
CA VAL A 309 21.67 -15.04 -1.33
C VAL A 309 22.75 -15.67 -2.21
N MET A 310 23.12 -15.00 -3.30
CA MET A 310 23.98 -15.55 -4.33
C MET A 310 25.47 -15.21 -4.16
N GLY A 311 25.77 -14.14 -3.40
CA GLY A 311 27.14 -13.65 -3.18
C GLY A 311 27.71 -12.82 -4.33
N TYR A 312 26.89 -12.42 -5.31
CA TYR A 312 27.25 -11.51 -6.40
C TYR A 312 26.01 -10.78 -6.92
N ASN A 313 26.21 -9.68 -7.66
CA ASN A 313 25.16 -8.92 -8.31
C ASN A 313 25.46 -8.82 -9.82
N PRO A 314 24.63 -9.42 -10.70
CA PRO A 314 24.86 -9.44 -12.15
C PRO A 314 24.40 -8.16 -12.86
N SER A 315 23.57 -7.33 -12.23
CA SER A 315 22.97 -6.12 -12.83
C SER A 315 24.03 -5.17 -13.35
N ASN A 316 23.74 -4.45 -14.44
CA ASN A 316 24.64 -3.44 -14.98
C ASN A 316 24.67 -2.19 -14.10
N ASP A 317 23.49 -1.59 -13.85
CA ASP A 317 23.39 -0.47 -12.92
C ASP A 317 23.32 -0.99 -11.48
N LYS A 318 24.28 -0.56 -10.67
CA LYS A 318 24.41 -0.89 -9.25
C LYS A 318 24.38 0.34 -8.37
N SER A 319 23.82 1.44 -8.90
CA SER A 319 23.78 2.72 -8.18
C SER A 319 22.83 2.65 -6.98
N ASN A 320 21.85 1.76 -7.03
CA ASN A 320 20.90 1.53 -5.95
C ASN A 320 20.62 0.03 -5.76
N ASP A 321 20.90 -0.49 -4.57
CA ASP A 321 20.72 -1.90 -4.24
C ASP A 321 19.26 -2.32 -4.01
N LEU A 322 18.33 -1.36 -3.97
CA LEU A 322 16.86 -1.58 -3.97
C LEU A 322 16.25 -1.59 -5.38
N TYR A 323 17.02 -1.39 -6.42
CA TYR A 323 16.55 -1.72 -7.77
C TYR A 323 16.31 -3.22 -7.89
N PRO A 324 15.34 -3.67 -8.69
CA PRO A 324 15.21 -5.09 -8.99
C PRO A 324 16.50 -5.61 -9.62
N VAL A 325 16.84 -6.87 -9.33
CA VAL A 325 17.97 -7.52 -9.97
C VAL A 325 17.67 -7.76 -11.43
N SER A 326 18.62 -7.47 -12.30
CA SER A 326 18.56 -7.69 -13.74
C SER A 326 19.74 -8.54 -14.25
N LYS A 327 19.73 -8.90 -15.54
CA LYS A 327 20.76 -9.77 -16.18
C LYS A 327 20.91 -11.13 -15.52
N VAL A 328 19.84 -11.68 -15.03
CA VAL A 328 19.78 -13.05 -14.49
C VAL A 328 19.22 -14.00 -15.54
N THR A 329 19.79 -15.19 -15.65
CA THR A 329 19.17 -16.26 -16.42
C THR A 329 18.02 -16.88 -15.64
N LEU A 330 17.11 -17.58 -16.32
CA LEU A 330 16.07 -18.38 -15.66
C LEU A 330 16.68 -19.38 -14.66
N TYR A 331 17.82 -19.97 -15.00
CA TYR A 331 18.51 -20.93 -14.14
C TYR A 331 19.11 -20.28 -12.90
N GLU A 332 19.61 -19.06 -13.02
CA GLU A 332 20.09 -18.29 -11.86
C GLU A 332 18.94 -17.90 -10.94
N ALA A 333 17.79 -17.48 -11.50
CA ALA A 333 16.59 -17.19 -10.72
C ALA A 333 16.08 -18.44 -9.97
N MET A 334 16.06 -19.60 -10.63
CA MET A 334 15.72 -20.89 -10.01
C MET A 334 16.76 -21.31 -8.94
N ASN A 335 18.05 -21.08 -9.20
CA ASN A 335 19.11 -21.37 -8.23
C ASN A 335 19.07 -20.43 -7.01
N TYR A 336 18.71 -19.16 -7.22
CA TYR A 336 18.41 -18.24 -6.14
C TYR A 336 17.29 -18.78 -5.24
N CYS A 337 16.18 -19.23 -5.83
CA CYS A 337 15.06 -19.83 -5.09
C CYS A 337 15.52 -21.03 -4.23
N ASN A 338 16.35 -21.90 -4.80
CA ASN A 338 16.90 -23.05 -4.06
C ASN A 338 17.78 -22.63 -2.89
N LYS A 339 18.73 -21.72 -3.13
CA LYS A 339 19.62 -21.22 -2.08
C LYS A 339 18.87 -20.48 -0.98
N LEU A 340 17.87 -19.67 -1.34
CA LEU A 340 17.00 -19.02 -0.36
C LEU A 340 16.22 -20.06 0.46
N SER A 341 15.72 -21.11 -0.19
CA SER A 341 15.05 -22.22 0.50
C SER A 341 15.96 -22.89 1.54
N GLU A 342 17.16 -23.22 1.15
CA GLU A 342 18.18 -23.82 2.04
C GLU A 342 18.51 -22.89 3.23
N GLN A 343 18.73 -21.59 2.98
CA GLN A 343 18.99 -20.60 4.04
C GLN A 343 17.82 -20.46 5.02
N LYS A 344 16.58 -20.68 4.56
CA LYS A 344 15.36 -20.61 5.38
C LYS A 344 14.93 -21.96 5.94
N GLY A 345 15.66 -23.04 5.67
CA GLY A 345 15.36 -24.39 6.16
C GLY A 345 14.22 -25.09 5.43
N TYR A 346 13.90 -24.68 4.20
CA TYR A 346 12.91 -25.32 3.33
C TYR A 346 13.55 -26.28 2.33
N THR A 347 12.74 -27.21 1.83
CA THR A 347 13.16 -28.16 0.79
C THR A 347 13.19 -27.46 -0.57
N PRO A 348 14.35 -27.42 -1.27
CA PRO A 348 14.45 -26.85 -2.61
C PRO A 348 13.50 -27.50 -3.62
N VAL A 349 12.96 -26.68 -4.53
CA VAL A 349 12.02 -27.11 -5.57
C VAL A 349 12.72 -27.63 -6.81
N TYR A 350 13.87 -27.06 -7.17
CA TYR A 350 14.55 -27.35 -8.42
C TYR A 350 15.75 -28.29 -8.21
N THR A 351 15.89 -29.25 -9.12
CA THR A 351 17.10 -30.07 -9.23
C THR A 351 17.75 -29.82 -10.58
N PHE A 352 19.04 -29.54 -10.57
CA PHE A 352 19.81 -29.22 -11.76
C PHE A 352 20.71 -30.37 -12.16
N SER A 353 20.72 -30.71 -13.46
CA SER A 353 21.69 -31.62 -14.07
C SER A 353 22.20 -31.03 -15.39
N ASN A 354 23.28 -31.57 -15.96
CA ASN A 354 23.90 -31.06 -17.19
C ASN A 354 24.19 -29.55 -17.14
N THR A 355 24.66 -29.08 -16.00
CA THR A 355 24.88 -27.65 -15.72
C THR A 355 26.06 -27.09 -16.53
N LYS A 356 25.85 -25.84 -17.00
CA LYS A 356 26.88 -25.03 -17.64
C LYS A 356 27.04 -23.74 -16.87
N TRP A 357 28.21 -23.53 -16.31
CA TRP A 357 28.54 -22.34 -15.54
C TRP A 357 29.40 -21.39 -16.36
N ASP A 358 29.32 -20.10 -16.05
CA ASP A 358 30.24 -19.13 -16.61
C ASP A 358 31.69 -19.50 -16.31
N ARG A 359 32.58 -19.42 -17.33
CA ARG A 359 33.97 -19.89 -17.20
C ARG A 359 34.87 -18.89 -16.48
N GLU A 360 34.52 -17.62 -16.51
CA GLU A 360 35.37 -16.58 -15.93
C GLU A 360 35.08 -16.44 -14.43
N THR A 361 33.81 -16.45 -14.04
CA THR A 361 33.41 -16.25 -12.66
C THR A 361 33.13 -17.54 -11.89
N GLY A 362 32.71 -18.59 -12.60
CA GLY A 362 32.26 -19.87 -12.01
C GLY A 362 30.98 -19.72 -11.13
N LYS A 363 30.37 -18.57 -11.15
CA LYS A 363 29.24 -18.23 -10.24
C LYS A 363 27.87 -18.25 -10.93
N GLU A 364 27.85 -17.95 -12.20
CA GLU A 364 26.62 -17.77 -12.98
C GLU A 364 26.20 -19.08 -13.64
N LEU A 365 24.99 -19.56 -13.34
CA LEU A 365 24.43 -20.76 -13.96
C LEU A 365 23.76 -20.38 -15.29
N LEU A 366 24.43 -20.70 -16.39
CA LEU A 366 24.00 -20.31 -17.73
C LEU A 366 22.96 -21.24 -18.34
N GLU A 367 23.12 -22.55 -18.13
CA GLU A 367 22.24 -23.59 -18.66
C GLU A 367 22.17 -24.78 -17.71
N ALA A 368 21.02 -25.44 -17.66
CA ALA A 368 20.82 -26.69 -16.93
C ALA A 368 19.64 -27.48 -17.50
N THR A 369 19.61 -28.77 -17.27
CA THR A 369 18.38 -29.56 -17.30
C THR A 369 17.74 -29.45 -15.93
N VAL A 370 16.50 -28.99 -15.85
CA VAL A 370 15.77 -28.72 -14.61
C VAL A 370 14.67 -29.76 -14.41
N THR A 371 14.59 -30.32 -13.21
CA THR A 371 13.41 -31.06 -12.74
C THR A 371 12.80 -30.34 -11.55
N ARG A 372 11.46 -30.39 -11.43
CA ARG A 372 10.69 -29.66 -10.42
C ARG A 372 10.03 -30.62 -9.43
N ASN A 373 10.34 -30.48 -8.13
CA ASN A 373 9.63 -31.19 -7.08
C ASN A 373 8.42 -30.39 -6.62
N LYS A 374 7.23 -30.72 -7.13
CA LYS A 374 5.99 -30.04 -6.84
C LYS A 374 5.52 -30.23 -5.37
N GLU A 375 6.08 -31.21 -4.66
CA GLU A 375 5.78 -31.47 -3.25
C GLU A 375 6.71 -30.72 -2.28
N ALA A 376 7.75 -30.06 -2.80
CA ALA A 376 8.67 -29.26 -1.99
C ALA A 376 7.98 -27.99 -1.47
N ASN A 377 8.38 -27.56 -0.27
CA ASN A 377 7.85 -26.35 0.38
C ASN A 377 8.79 -25.15 0.29
N GLY A 378 9.79 -25.22 -0.57
CA GLY A 378 10.76 -24.16 -0.80
C GLY A 378 10.25 -23.06 -1.73
N TYR A 379 11.07 -22.02 -1.87
CA TYR A 379 10.84 -20.94 -2.81
C TYR A 379 10.99 -21.42 -4.25
N ARG A 380 10.25 -20.79 -5.13
CA ARG A 380 10.24 -21.04 -6.58
C ARG A 380 9.80 -19.79 -7.34
N LEU A 381 9.93 -19.82 -8.64
CA LEU A 381 9.29 -18.81 -9.49
C LEU A 381 7.76 -19.03 -9.52
N PRO A 382 6.96 -17.96 -9.68
CA PRO A 382 5.52 -18.09 -9.86
C PRO A 382 5.21 -18.86 -11.15
N THR A 383 4.09 -19.57 -11.17
CA THR A 383 3.52 -19.99 -12.44
C THR A 383 2.88 -18.80 -13.15
N ASN A 384 2.64 -18.91 -14.44
CA ASN A 384 1.92 -17.92 -15.23
C ASN A 384 0.54 -17.60 -14.63
N ALA A 385 -0.16 -18.61 -14.17
CA ALA A 385 -1.48 -18.48 -13.55
C ALA A 385 -1.41 -17.84 -12.15
N GLU A 386 -0.46 -18.21 -11.30
CA GLU A 386 -0.26 -17.60 -9.98
C GLU A 386 0.07 -16.12 -10.10
N TYR A 387 0.93 -15.74 -11.05
CA TYR A 387 1.25 -14.34 -11.29
C TYR A 387 0.00 -13.52 -11.64
N GLU A 388 -0.78 -13.97 -12.64
CA GLU A 388 -1.99 -13.25 -13.06
C GLU A 388 -3.05 -13.21 -11.95
N TYR A 389 -3.22 -14.31 -11.22
CA TYR A 389 -4.13 -14.38 -10.09
C TYR A 389 -3.77 -13.37 -9.01
N ALA A 390 -2.50 -13.29 -8.63
CA ALA A 390 -2.00 -12.32 -7.67
C ALA A 390 -2.13 -10.87 -8.19
N ALA A 391 -1.81 -10.62 -9.47
CA ALA A 391 -1.93 -9.31 -10.09
C ALA A 391 -3.38 -8.81 -10.11
N LYS A 392 -4.35 -9.71 -10.31
CA LYS A 392 -5.79 -9.42 -10.26
C LYS A 392 -6.36 -9.26 -8.85
N GLY A 393 -5.58 -9.42 -7.79
CA GLY A 393 -6.05 -9.28 -6.40
C GLY A 393 -6.43 -10.59 -5.72
N GLY A 394 -6.04 -11.75 -6.26
CA GLY A 394 -6.21 -13.06 -5.62
C GLY A 394 -7.67 -13.49 -5.48
N PRO A 395 -8.11 -13.96 -4.29
CA PRO A 395 -9.48 -14.47 -4.07
C PRO A 395 -10.60 -13.47 -4.40
N GLU A 396 -10.27 -12.19 -4.37
CA GLU A 396 -11.23 -11.10 -4.62
C GLU A 396 -11.09 -10.49 -6.03
N ASN A 397 -10.48 -11.22 -6.97
CA ASN A 397 -10.17 -10.72 -8.31
C ASN A 397 -11.38 -10.15 -9.08
N GLU A 398 -12.60 -10.63 -8.82
CA GLU A 398 -13.82 -10.08 -9.42
C GLU A 398 -14.20 -8.69 -8.92
N LYS A 399 -13.75 -8.31 -7.71
CA LYS A 399 -13.97 -6.97 -7.13
C LYS A 399 -12.99 -5.92 -7.68
N TYR A 400 -11.88 -6.36 -8.26
CA TYR A 400 -10.79 -5.50 -8.74
C TYR A 400 -10.48 -5.75 -10.21
N PRO A 401 -11.45 -5.53 -11.12
CA PRO A 401 -11.31 -5.84 -12.54
C PRO A 401 -10.46 -4.79 -13.28
N PHE A 402 -9.34 -4.39 -12.68
CA PHE A 402 -8.45 -3.40 -13.25
C PHE A 402 -7.65 -3.94 -14.45
N TYR A 403 -7.31 -3.04 -15.35
CA TYR A 403 -6.49 -3.35 -16.52
C TYR A 403 -5.02 -3.62 -16.13
N TYR A 404 -4.51 -2.87 -15.14
CA TYR A 404 -3.21 -3.07 -14.52
C TYR A 404 -3.36 -3.57 -13.08
N ALA A 405 -2.28 -4.00 -12.47
CA ALA A 405 -2.31 -4.55 -11.11
C ALA A 405 -2.61 -3.45 -10.07
N GLY A 406 -3.91 -3.21 -9.81
CA GLY A 406 -4.40 -2.28 -8.79
C GLY A 406 -4.97 -0.97 -9.31
N SER A 407 -4.96 -0.68 -10.62
CA SER A 407 -5.57 0.51 -11.21
C SER A 407 -5.82 0.34 -12.71
N ASP A 408 -6.72 1.15 -13.29
CA ASP A 408 -6.83 1.34 -14.74
C ASP A 408 -5.88 2.43 -15.27
N ASN A 409 -5.21 3.14 -14.37
CA ASN A 409 -4.17 4.11 -14.69
C ASN A 409 -2.78 3.56 -14.34
N LEU A 410 -1.97 3.24 -15.36
CA LEU A 410 -0.64 2.68 -15.18
C LEU A 410 0.32 3.62 -14.43
N ASP A 411 0.18 4.94 -14.59
CA ASP A 411 1.00 5.92 -13.85
C ASP A 411 0.92 5.75 -12.34
N GLU A 412 -0.18 5.22 -11.82
CA GLU A 412 -0.36 5.02 -10.39
C GLU A 412 0.38 3.80 -9.85
N VAL A 413 0.50 2.74 -10.65
CA VAL A 413 0.88 1.40 -10.19
C VAL A 413 2.15 0.86 -10.84
N GLY A 414 2.71 1.52 -11.87
CA GLY A 414 3.85 0.99 -12.61
C GLY A 414 4.77 2.04 -13.21
N TRP A 415 5.99 1.58 -13.50
CA TRP A 415 7.01 2.31 -14.24
C TRP A 415 7.09 1.75 -15.66
N PHE A 416 6.95 2.60 -16.67
CA PHE A 416 6.93 2.24 -18.09
C PHE A 416 7.57 3.35 -18.94
N GLU A 417 7.63 3.20 -20.25
CA GLU A 417 8.34 4.10 -21.19
C GLU A 417 8.05 5.60 -20.95
N ASP A 418 6.79 5.96 -20.68
CA ASP A 418 6.42 7.38 -20.56
C ASP A 418 6.79 8.02 -19.21
N ASN A 419 6.95 7.23 -18.12
CA ASN A 419 7.13 7.77 -16.78
C ASN A 419 8.39 7.28 -16.05
N SER A 420 9.21 6.42 -16.68
CA SER A 420 10.39 5.80 -16.05
C SER A 420 11.68 6.61 -16.20
N LYS A 421 11.67 7.76 -16.88
CA LYS A 421 12.90 8.45 -17.21
C LYS A 421 13.58 9.08 -16.02
N ILE A 422 14.88 8.81 -15.88
CA ILE A 422 15.82 9.53 -15.01
C ILE A 422 16.74 10.34 -15.93
N GLY A 423 16.53 11.65 -15.97
CA GLY A 423 17.14 12.50 -17.02
C GLY A 423 16.46 12.29 -18.37
N GLU A 424 17.22 11.85 -19.39
CA GLU A 424 16.69 11.58 -20.74
C GLU A 424 16.54 10.07 -21.01
N GLU A 425 17.02 9.21 -20.13
CA GLU A 425 17.04 7.76 -20.30
C GLU A 425 15.96 7.08 -19.48
N GLU A 426 15.28 6.09 -20.08
CA GLU A 426 14.38 5.18 -19.38
C GLU A 426 15.17 4.32 -18.40
N HIS A 427 14.64 4.15 -17.20
CA HIS A 427 15.38 3.53 -16.12
C HIS A 427 14.49 2.65 -15.24
N VAL A 428 15.09 1.64 -14.63
CA VAL A 428 14.50 0.88 -13.55
C VAL A 428 14.46 1.73 -12.28
N HIS A 429 13.44 1.56 -11.46
CA HIS A 429 13.24 2.31 -10.22
C HIS A 429 13.31 1.40 -8.99
N VAL A 430 13.51 2.02 -7.82
CA VAL A 430 13.42 1.34 -6.52
C VAL A 430 12.07 0.66 -6.38
N VAL A 431 12.07 -0.58 -5.94
CA VAL A 431 10.84 -1.36 -5.75
C VAL A 431 9.88 -0.69 -4.77
N GLY A 432 8.58 -0.77 -5.03
CA GLY A 432 7.53 -0.32 -4.11
C GLY A 432 7.32 1.19 -4.04
N LEU A 433 7.73 1.96 -5.03
CA LEU A 433 7.50 3.41 -5.07
C LEU A 433 6.14 3.81 -5.65
N LYS A 434 5.49 2.91 -6.39
CA LYS A 434 4.13 3.11 -6.91
C LYS A 434 3.10 2.53 -5.96
N LYS A 435 1.81 2.64 -6.27
CA LYS A 435 0.74 2.06 -5.44
C LYS A 435 0.71 0.53 -5.58
N PRO A 436 0.48 -0.19 -4.47
CA PRO A 436 0.28 -1.63 -4.54
C PRO A 436 -1.12 -1.99 -5.06
N ASN A 437 -1.29 -3.25 -5.46
CA ASN A 437 -2.62 -3.81 -5.70
C ASN A 437 -3.37 -4.13 -4.38
N ALA A 438 -4.56 -4.69 -4.48
CA ALA A 438 -5.41 -5.03 -3.32
C ALA A 438 -4.79 -6.03 -2.33
N LEU A 439 -3.78 -6.79 -2.73
CA LEU A 439 -3.02 -7.70 -1.87
C LEU A 439 -1.82 -7.02 -1.20
N GLY A 440 -1.53 -5.77 -1.51
CA GLY A 440 -0.32 -5.09 -1.06
C GLY A 440 0.93 -5.49 -1.84
N LEU A 441 0.78 -5.98 -3.07
CA LEU A 441 1.86 -6.33 -3.99
C LEU A 441 2.18 -5.14 -4.90
N TYR A 442 3.46 -4.86 -5.09
CA TYR A 442 3.96 -3.74 -5.87
C TYR A 442 4.57 -4.20 -7.19
N ASP A 443 4.63 -3.28 -8.14
CA ASP A 443 5.39 -3.40 -9.40
C ASP A 443 5.01 -4.61 -10.28
N LEU A 444 3.80 -5.17 -10.09
CA LEU A 444 3.26 -6.24 -10.94
C LEU A 444 2.84 -5.74 -12.34
N SER A 445 2.97 -4.42 -12.59
CA SER A 445 2.73 -3.77 -13.86
C SER A 445 3.83 -2.73 -14.08
N GLY A 446 4.85 -3.06 -14.89
CA GLY A 446 6.01 -2.20 -15.19
C GLY A 446 7.24 -2.54 -14.34
N ASN A 447 8.14 -1.61 -14.19
CA ASN A 447 9.45 -1.64 -13.54
C ASN A 447 10.41 -2.66 -14.21
N ILE A 448 10.35 -3.96 -13.88
CA ILE A 448 11.12 -4.97 -14.58
C ILE A 448 10.23 -6.13 -15.05
N GLU A 449 10.51 -6.67 -16.23
CA GLU A 449 9.77 -7.82 -16.75
C GLU A 449 10.14 -9.08 -15.96
N GLU A 450 9.14 -9.80 -15.44
CA GLU A 450 9.36 -10.88 -14.49
C GLU A 450 9.24 -12.26 -15.12
N MET A 451 10.27 -13.08 -14.93
CA MET A 451 10.28 -14.49 -15.35
C MET A 451 9.33 -15.32 -14.50
N THR A 452 8.51 -16.14 -15.16
CA THR A 452 7.78 -17.23 -14.52
C THR A 452 8.58 -18.54 -14.54
N GLY A 453 8.10 -19.54 -13.79
CA GLY A 453 8.67 -20.90 -13.84
C GLY A 453 8.22 -21.73 -15.03
N GLU A 454 7.59 -21.13 -16.05
CA GLU A 454 6.96 -21.84 -17.16
C GLU A 454 7.69 -21.67 -18.48
N TRP A 455 7.96 -22.81 -19.12
CA TRP A 455 8.42 -22.83 -20.49
C TRP A 455 7.30 -22.49 -21.46
N TYR A 456 7.60 -21.69 -22.48
CA TYR A 456 6.72 -21.51 -23.61
C TYR A 456 6.87 -22.67 -24.61
N ILE A 457 5.75 -23.29 -25.00
CA ILE A 457 5.77 -24.38 -25.98
C ILE A 457 4.93 -24.09 -27.23
N SER A 458 3.81 -23.38 -27.13
CA SER A 458 2.93 -23.04 -28.26
C SER A 458 1.83 -22.08 -27.85
N LEU A 459 1.32 -21.29 -28.79
CA LEU A 459 0.09 -20.51 -28.62
C LEU A 459 -1.16 -21.38 -28.51
N ASP A 460 -1.10 -22.62 -29.02
CA ASP A 460 -2.22 -23.56 -29.03
C ASP A 460 -2.32 -24.39 -27.74
N TYR A 461 -1.51 -24.09 -26.75
CA TYR A 461 -1.48 -24.81 -25.45
C TYR A 461 -2.71 -24.57 -24.57
N ALA A 462 -3.55 -23.60 -24.92
CA ALA A 462 -4.75 -23.33 -24.15
C ALA A 462 -5.76 -24.47 -24.28
N SER A 463 -5.95 -25.16 -23.18
CA SER A 463 -7.07 -26.09 -22.99
C SER A 463 -8.31 -25.28 -22.64
N ASP A 464 -9.47 -25.58 -23.22
CA ASP A 464 -10.76 -25.08 -22.73
C ASP A 464 -11.17 -25.75 -21.39
N ALA A 465 -10.34 -26.66 -20.89
CA ALA A 465 -10.57 -27.39 -19.66
C ALA A 465 -10.22 -26.55 -18.43
N GLU A 466 -10.99 -26.69 -17.38
CA GLU A 466 -10.69 -26.14 -16.06
C GLU A 466 -9.39 -26.78 -15.51
N GLU A 467 -8.44 -25.96 -15.06
CA GLU A 467 -7.16 -26.43 -14.52
C GLU A 467 -7.04 -26.10 -13.02
N THR A 468 -6.28 -26.93 -12.30
CA THR A 468 -5.94 -26.68 -10.91
C THR A 468 -4.43 -26.65 -10.74
N ASP A 469 -3.92 -25.57 -10.13
CA ASP A 469 -2.50 -25.34 -9.87
C ASP A 469 -1.60 -25.69 -11.07
N PRO A 470 -1.81 -25.08 -12.25
CA PRO A 470 -1.01 -25.40 -13.43
C PRO A 470 0.45 -25.01 -13.23
N TRP A 471 1.37 -25.92 -13.56
CA TRP A 471 2.81 -25.69 -13.48
C TRP A 471 3.46 -25.50 -14.86
N GLY A 472 2.65 -25.56 -15.90
CA GLY A 472 3.13 -25.53 -17.26
C GLY A 472 4.00 -26.74 -17.66
N PRO A 473 4.57 -26.74 -18.86
CA PRO A 473 5.40 -27.83 -19.37
C PRO A 473 6.63 -28.12 -18.52
N GLU A 474 7.03 -29.39 -18.40
CA GLU A 474 8.23 -29.80 -17.65
C GLU A 474 9.52 -29.46 -18.39
N THR A 475 9.49 -29.41 -19.71
CA THR A 475 10.66 -29.11 -20.55
C THR A 475 10.33 -28.06 -21.60
N PRO A 476 11.30 -27.26 -22.04
CA PRO A 476 11.10 -26.35 -23.15
C PRO A 476 10.77 -27.12 -24.44
N ARG A 477 10.05 -26.48 -25.37
CA ARG A 477 9.75 -27.03 -26.69
C ARG A 477 11.02 -27.35 -27.48
N ASP A 478 11.97 -26.47 -27.40
CA ASP A 478 13.26 -26.56 -28.08
C ASP A 478 14.36 -26.22 -27.08
N MET A 479 15.29 -27.16 -26.89
CA MET A 479 16.45 -26.97 -25.98
C MET A 479 17.42 -25.91 -26.50
N THR A 480 17.33 -25.51 -27.76
CA THR A 480 18.17 -24.46 -28.34
C THR A 480 17.58 -23.06 -28.13
N GLU A 481 16.26 -22.93 -28.02
CA GLU A 481 15.58 -21.63 -27.86
C GLU A 481 15.25 -21.32 -26.40
N GLN A 482 14.92 -22.33 -25.59
CA GLN A 482 14.64 -22.22 -24.14
C GLN A 482 13.72 -21.04 -23.77
N LEU A 483 12.62 -20.91 -24.50
CA LEU A 483 11.69 -19.78 -24.32
C LEU A 483 10.91 -19.90 -23.02
N VAL A 484 10.85 -18.82 -22.26
CA VAL A 484 10.12 -18.69 -20.98
C VAL A 484 9.00 -17.67 -21.10
N ILE A 485 7.92 -17.91 -20.37
CA ILE A 485 6.84 -16.92 -20.22
C ILE A 485 7.28 -15.86 -19.20
N THR A 486 7.12 -14.58 -19.57
CA THR A 486 7.38 -13.43 -18.72
C THR A 486 6.14 -12.58 -18.56
N ARG A 487 6.09 -11.80 -17.47
CA ARG A 487 4.94 -11.01 -17.05
C ARG A 487 5.35 -9.59 -16.63
N GLY A 488 4.35 -8.71 -16.44
CA GLY A 488 4.47 -7.38 -15.86
C GLY A 488 4.84 -6.28 -16.84
N GLY A 489 5.59 -6.57 -17.91
CA GLY A 489 6.26 -5.54 -18.71
C GLY A 489 7.38 -4.87 -17.92
N CYS A 490 8.00 -3.82 -18.44
CA CYS A 490 9.12 -3.15 -17.78
C CYS A 490 9.13 -1.64 -18.04
N TYR A 491 10.09 -0.96 -17.42
CA TYR A 491 10.30 0.49 -17.49
C TYR A 491 10.45 1.05 -18.92
N SER A 492 10.78 0.22 -19.90
CA SER A 492 10.97 0.61 -21.32
C SER A 492 9.94 0.01 -22.26
N THR A 493 8.78 -0.46 -21.74
CA THR A 493 7.73 -1.04 -22.57
C THR A 493 6.49 -0.17 -22.62
N TYR A 494 5.72 -0.30 -23.73
CA TYR A 494 4.44 0.36 -23.89
C TYR A 494 3.41 -0.13 -22.89
N THR A 495 2.45 0.72 -22.57
CA THR A 495 1.38 0.48 -21.59
C THR A 495 0.68 -0.88 -21.72
N HIS A 496 0.36 -1.32 -22.95
CA HIS A 496 -0.33 -2.59 -23.18
C HIS A 496 0.48 -3.84 -22.77
N ASN A 497 1.81 -3.72 -22.68
CA ASN A 497 2.67 -4.80 -22.21
C ASN A 497 2.63 -4.96 -20.68
N CYS A 498 2.23 -3.93 -19.95
CA CYS A 498 2.11 -3.91 -18.50
C CYS A 498 0.74 -4.39 -18.00
N ALA A 499 -0.19 -4.72 -18.90
CA ALA A 499 -1.52 -5.19 -18.53
C ALA A 499 -1.50 -6.56 -17.83
N VAL A 500 -2.36 -6.75 -16.83
CA VAL A 500 -2.36 -7.98 -15.99
C VAL A 500 -2.54 -9.28 -16.76
N LYS A 501 -3.21 -9.26 -17.89
CA LYS A 501 -3.34 -10.45 -18.75
C LYS A 501 -2.17 -10.66 -19.69
N THR A 502 -1.37 -9.64 -19.97
CA THR A 502 -0.33 -9.69 -20.98
C THR A 502 0.83 -10.54 -20.48
N TRP A 503 1.24 -11.46 -21.34
CA TRP A 503 2.46 -12.23 -21.16
C TRP A 503 3.32 -12.09 -22.41
N ARG A 504 4.60 -12.27 -22.24
CA ARG A 504 5.59 -12.21 -23.32
C ARG A 504 6.42 -13.48 -23.34
N ILE A 505 7.21 -13.63 -24.36
CA ILE A 505 8.10 -14.76 -24.55
C ILE A 505 9.51 -14.19 -24.62
N GLN A 506 10.38 -14.66 -23.72
CA GLN A 506 11.78 -14.25 -23.68
C GLN A 506 12.69 -15.49 -23.71
N ASN A 507 13.93 -15.30 -24.10
CA ASN A 507 14.93 -16.35 -23.98
C ASN A 507 15.35 -16.49 -22.50
N GLY A 508 15.18 -17.67 -21.92
CA GLY A 508 15.57 -17.96 -20.55
C GLY A 508 17.08 -17.83 -20.25
N ASN A 509 17.90 -17.80 -21.29
CA ASN A 509 19.32 -17.46 -21.21
C ASN A 509 19.58 -16.08 -21.79
N CYS A 510 19.25 -15.04 -21.03
CA CYS A 510 19.37 -13.65 -21.45
C CYS A 510 20.82 -13.11 -21.59
N LYS A 511 21.83 -13.96 -21.45
CA LYS A 511 23.25 -13.59 -21.62
C LYS A 511 23.81 -13.90 -23.02
N THR A 512 23.02 -14.53 -23.87
CA THR A 512 23.43 -14.80 -25.27
C THR A 512 22.78 -13.83 -26.22
N ASN A 513 23.55 -13.24 -27.14
CA ASN A 513 23.11 -12.26 -28.14
C ASN A 513 22.18 -12.84 -29.22
N GLN A 514 21.12 -13.54 -28.87
CA GLN A 514 20.13 -14.00 -29.83
C GLN A 514 18.93 -13.07 -29.80
N SER A 515 18.76 -12.30 -30.87
CA SER A 515 17.58 -11.46 -31.07
C SER A 515 16.38 -12.32 -31.44
N ILE A 516 15.32 -12.23 -30.67
CA ILE A 516 13.99 -12.66 -31.10
C ILE A 516 13.34 -11.44 -31.77
N GLY A 517 13.41 -11.39 -33.10
CA GLY A 517 12.91 -10.25 -33.87
C GLY A 517 13.99 -9.22 -34.25
N SER A 518 13.60 -8.12 -34.90
CA SER A 518 14.48 -7.15 -35.57
C SER A 518 14.99 -6.00 -34.70
N GLY A 519 15.11 -6.17 -33.38
CA GLY A 519 15.63 -5.13 -32.46
C GLY A 519 16.81 -5.58 -31.61
N PRO A 520 17.60 -4.66 -31.06
CA PRO A 520 18.64 -5.02 -30.09
C PRO A 520 17.99 -5.61 -28.83
N VAL A 521 18.51 -6.74 -28.36
CA VAL A 521 18.03 -7.37 -27.13
C VAL A 521 18.60 -6.59 -25.94
N VAL A 522 17.73 -5.94 -25.17
CA VAL A 522 18.13 -5.23 -23.95
C VAL A 522 17.98 -6.19 -22.77
N TYR A 523 19.09 -6.66 -22.23
CA TYR A 523 19.15 -7.68 -21.16
C TYR A 523 18.80 -7.15 -19.76
N ASP A 524 18.77 -5.84 -19.58
CA ASP A 524 18.54 -5.21 -18.27
C ASP A 524 17.06 -5.10 -17.89
N ILE A 525 16.17 -5.60 -18.74
CA ILE A 525 14.71 -5.49 -18.55
C ILE A 525 14.07 -6.70 -17.85
N MET A 526 14.84 -7.77 -17.61
CA MET A 526 14.31 -9.01 -17.00
C MET A 526 14.85 -9.25 -15.60
N GLY A 527 13.91 -9.48 -14.68
CA GLY A 527 14.12 -9.90 -13.30
C GLY A 527 13.12 -10.99 -12.90
N PHE A 528 12.79 -11.08 -11.64
CA PHE A 528 11.83 -12.06 -11.14
C PHE A 528 11.36 -11.72 -9.72
N ARG A 529 10.25 -12.33 -9.30
CA ARG A 529 9.86 -12.45 -7.89
C ARG A 529 9.71 -13.91 -7.50
N VAL A 530 9.65 -14.18 -6.20
CA VAL A 530 9.55 -15.54 -5.69
C VAL A 530 8.16 -15.83 -5.15
N VAL A 531 7.79 -17.12 -5.18
CA VAL A 531 6.61 -17.65 -4.51
C VAL A 531 6.98 -18.86 -3.66
N ARG A 532 6.07 -19.24 -2.74
CA ARG A 532 6.18 -20.46 -1.95
C ARG A 532 4.81 -21.08 -1.73
N SER A 533 4.67 -22.37 -2.00
CA SER A 533 3.41 -23.09 -1.76
C SER A 533 3.12 -23.23 -0.27
N LEU A 534 1.88 -22.96 0.15
CA LEU A 534 1.39 -23.23 1.49
C LEU A 534 0.71 -24.61 1.49
N LYS A 535 1.40 -25.62 2.02
CA LYS A 535 0.89 -27.00 2.17
C LYS A 535 0.65 -27.31 3.64
#